data_4a670f2255b7ddda6e74c28dba4ef5d7
#
_entry.id   4a670f2255b7ddda6e74c28dba4ef5d7
#
_cell.length_a   1.000
_cell.length_b   1.000
_cell.length_c   1.000
_cell.angle_alpha   90.00
_cell.angle_beta   90.00
_cell.angle_gamma   90.00
#
_symmetry.space_group_name_H-M   'P 1'
#
loop_
_entity.id
_entity.type
_entity.pdbx_description
1 polymer ?
#
loop_
_entity_poly.entity_id
_entity_poly.type
_entity_poly.pdbx_seq_one_letter_code
_entity_poly.pdbx_strand_id
1 'polypeptide(L)'
;SRGLGDVYKRQGQIRTINFLGGEPLVVKEHYEWLKHIINMGWASNKTLQYTTNGTTIPDVLIDLWSHFEHVNLGVSIDAVGEKAYYIRHPSKWSVIEKNFNKLRERCKEVTHINVQLHTTISILNILNIGDIYDFSKQQYQRFHYWDERQKHPHGYINILPHINLVDFPRFYHIRHLPTELKHQAIKHIELTYDEVKGTIENDWELDNLNNLSKLKDILMEDRDPHCWDQFLDVTRASDKFRNLDCRDYLPWMRNYV
;
A
#
# COMPACT_ATOMS: atom_id res chain seq x y z
N SER A 1 4.92 -10.21 41.30
CA SER A 1 5.07 -11.17 40.18
C SER A 1 3.75 -11.75 39.63
N ARG A 2 2.58 -11.13 39.94
CA ARG A 2 1.27 -11.58 39.39
C ARG A 2 1.01 -11.09 37.94
N GLY A 3 1.76 -10.14 37.42
CA GLY A 3 1.45 -9.50 36.11
C GLY A 3 1.89 -10.26 34.87
N LEU A 4 3.02 -10.95 34.90
CA LEU A 4 3.57 -11.63 33.70
C LEU A 4 2.78 -12.90 33.33
N GLY A 5 2.38 -13.72 34.32
CA GLY A 5 1.60 -14.93 34.06
C GLY A 5 0.21 -14.68 33.47
N ASP A 6 -0.44 -13.55 33.80
CA ASP A 6 -1.73 -13.16 33.24
C ASP A 6 -1.59 -12.60 31.81
N VAL A 7 -0.49 -11.93 31.51
CA VAL A 7 -0.17 -11.46 30.13
C VAL A 7 0.04 -12.67 29.20
N TYR A 8 0.78 -13.68 29.62
CA TYR A 8 1.00 -14.90 28.84
C TYR A 8 -0.31 -15.68 28.60
N LYS A 9 -1.17 -15.81 29.62
CA LYS A 9 -2.48 -16.48 29.48
C LYS A 9 -3.43 -15.74 28.52
N ARG A 10 -3.35 -14.41 28.44
CA ARG A 10 -4.17 -13.58 27.54
C ARG A 10 -3.67 -13.62 26.09
N GLN A 11 -2.40 -13.91 25.83
CA GLN A 11 -1.85 -14.00 24.47
C GLN A 11 -2.50 -15.11 23.64
N GLY A 12 -2.91 -16.22 24.25
CA GLY A 12 -3.69 -17.27 23.58
C GLY A 12 -5.07 -16.80 23.10
N GLN A 13 -5.64 -15.74 23.68
CA GLN A 13 -6.97 -15.20 23.35
C GLN A 13 -6.92 -14.12 22.26
N ILE A 14 -5.75 -13.54 21.97
CA ILE A 14 -5.57 -12.54 20.89
C ILE A 14 -5.71 -13.26 19.56
N ARG A 15 -6.61 -12.79 18.70
CA ARG A 15 -6.82 -13.36 17.36
C ARG A 15 -6.10 -12.59 16.28
N THR A 16 -6.05 -11.26 16.37
CA THR A 16 -5.43 -10.40 15.36
C THR A 16 -4.25 -9.65 15.95
N ILE A 17 -3.14 -9.64 15.24
CA ILE A 17 -1.90 -9.00 15.66
C ILE A 17 -1.42 -8.09 14.54
N ASN A 18 -1.30 -6.79 14.85
CA ASN A 18 -0.87 -5.77 13.90
C ASN A 18 0.60 -5.42 14.13
N PHE A 19 1.40 -5.52 13.07
CA PHE A 19 2.78 -5.08 13.02
C PHE A 19 2.88 -3.76 12.29
N LEU A 20 3.03 -2.68 13.05
CA LEU A 20 3.06 -1.30 12.56
C LEU A 20 4.38 -0.62 12.94
N GLY A 21 4.73 0.46 12.20
CA GLY A 21 5.89 1.30 12.46
C GLY A 21 7.18 0.77 11.84
N GLY A 22 8.07 1.69 11.45
CA GLY A 22 9.32 1.36 10.78
C GLY A 22 9.13 0.44 9.57
N GLU A 23 9.96 -0.60 9.48
CA GLU A 23 9.78 -1.71 8.53
C GLU A 23 9.73 -3.03 9.32
N PRO A 24 8.55 -3.60 9.58
CA PRO A 24 8.40 -4.75 10.47
C PRO A 24 9.08 -6.02 9.93
N LEU A 25 9.24 -6.12 8.61
CA LEU A 25 9.76 -7.31 7.98
C LEU A 25 11.29 -7.47 8.11
N VAL A 26 12.00 -6.49 8.68
CA VAL A 26 13.45 -6.57 8.94
C VAL A 26 13.79 -6.72 10.43
N VAL A 27 12.80 -6.67 11.32
CA VAL A 27 12.99 -6.73 12.77
C VAL A 27 13.21 -8.16 13.23
N LYS A 28 14.38 -8.48 13.77
CA LYS A 28 14.74 -9.85 14.18
C LYS A 28 13.87 -10.39 15.32
N GLU A 29 13.56 -9.55 16.30
CA GLU A 29 12.72 -9.88 17.44
C GLU A 29 11.32 -10.33 17.02
N HIS A 30 10.83 -9.80 15.90
CA HIS A 30 9.57 -10.22 15.30
C HIS A 30 9.61 -11.70 14.88
N TYR A 31 10.68 -12.16 14.23
CA TYR A 31 10.81 -13.56 13.82
C TYR A 31 10.87 -14.51 15.02
N GLU A 32 11.60 -14.15 16.06
CA GLU A 32 11.69 -14.96 17.29
C GLU A 32 10.33 -15.04 17.99
N TRP A 33 9.57 -13.95 17.97
CA TRP A 33 8.23 -13.93 18.49
C TRP A 33 7.28 -14.84 17.70
N LEU A 34 7.32 -14.83 16.35
CA LEU A 34 6.52 -15.72 15.52
C LEU A 34 6.85 -17.19 15.80
N LYS A 35 8.14 -17.55 15.86
CA LYS A 35 8.57 -18.90 16.23
C LYS A 35 8.05 -19.32 17.61
N HIS A 36 8.09 -18.41 18.57
CA HIS A 36 7.56 -18.69 19.90
C HIS A 36 6.04 -19.01 19.86
N ILE A 37 5.24 -18.22 19.16
CA ILE A 37 3.80 -18.44 18.99
C ILE A 37 3.51 -19.78 18.31
N ILE A 38 4.30 -20.13 17.30
CA ILE A 38 4.21 -21.42 16.57
C ILE A 38 4.50 -22.58 17.54
N ASN A 39 5.62 -22.51 18.29
CA ASN A 39 6.03 -23.55 19.24
C ASN A 39 5.01 -23.75 20.38
N MET A 40 4.28 -22.70 20.75
CA MET A 40 3.20 -22.79 21.75
C MET A 40 1.89 -23.38 21.16
N GLY A 41 1.82 -23.66 19.87
CA GLY A 41 0.62 -24.16 19.20
C GLY A 41 -0.50 -23.11 19.06
N TRP A 42 -0.18 -21.82 19.15
CA TRP A 42 -1.17 -20.73 19.13
C TRP A 42 -1.32 -20.05 17.76
N ALA A 43 -0.52 -20.43 16.77
CA ALA A 43 -0.48 -19.75 15.49
C ALA A 43 -1.75 -19.99 14.65
N SER A 44 -2.29 -21.20 14.65
CA SER A 44 -3.35 -21.66 13.75
C SER A 44 -4.71 -20.96 13.89
N ASN A 45 -4.89 -20.13 14.91
CA ASN A 45 -6.11 -19.33 15.11
C ASN A 45 -5.84 -17.82 15.12
N LYS A 46 -4.71 -17.39 14.57
CA LYS A 46 -4.29 -15.99 14.59
C LYS A 46 -4.13 -15.43 13.19
N THR A 47 -4.61 -14.22 13.03
CA THR A 47 -4.40 -13.38 11.86
C THR A 47 -3.28 -12.39 12.12
N LEU A 48 -2.30 -12.35 11.22
CA LEU A 48 -1.23 -11.36 11.23
C LEU A 48 -1.57 -10.23 10.25
N GLN A 49 -1.32 -8.99 10.65
CA GLN A 49 -1.49 -7.82 9.77
C GLN A 49 -0.20 -7.03 9.73
N TYR A 50 0.27 -6.76 8.54
CA TYR A 50 1.50 -6.02 8.28
C TYR A 50 1.25 -4.80 7.42
N THR A 51 2.02 -3.73 7.67
CA THR A 51 2.22 -2.65 6.72
C THR A 51 3.72 -2.58 6.43
N THR A 52 4.11 -2.73 5.17
CA THR A 52 5.50 -2.77 4.72
C THR A 52 5.73 -1.86 3.51
N ASN A 53 6.97 -1.42 3.33
CA ASN A 53 7.38 -0.69 2.13
C ASN A 53 7.68 -1.61 0.93
N GLY A 54 7.62 -2.93 1.11
CA GLY A 54 7.84 -3.93 0.06
C GLY A 54 9.30 -4.12 -0.38
N THR A 55 10.25 -3.40 0.21
CA THR A 55 11.66 -3.52 -0.19
C THR A 55 12.34 -4.78 0.34
N THR A 56 11.77 -5.40 1.37
CA THR A 56 12.31 -6.62 1.98
C THR A 56 11.18 -7.58 2.32
N ILE A 57 11.16 -8.75 1.68
CA ILE A 57 10.20 -9.84 1.96
C ILE A 57 11.01 -11.14 2.04
N PRO A 58 11.48 -11.53 3.23
CA PRO A 58 12.32 -12.72 3.39
C PRO A 58 11.53 -14.02 3.25
N ASP A 59 12.10 -15.02 2.58
CA ASP A 59 11.46 -16.33 2.41
C ASP A 59 11.17 -17.01 3.76
N VAL A 60 12.11 -16.92 4.70
CA VAL A 60 11.93 -17.47 6.06
C VAL A 60 10.66 -16.91 6.75
N LEU A 61 10.28 -15.67 6.44
CA LEU A 61 9.08 -15.08 7.01
C LEU A 61 7.83 -15.65 6.35
N ILE A 62 7.84 -15.87 5.03
CA ILE A 62 6.74 -16.52 4.33
C ILE A 62 6.55 -17.96 4.84
N ASP A 63 7.65 -18.68 5.13
CA ASP A 63 7.58 -20.01 5.72
C ASP A 63 6.95 -19.97 7.12
N LEU A 64 7.31 -18.99 7.96
CA LEU A 64 6.69 -18.81 9.27
C LEU A 64 5.19 -18.46 9.15
N TRP A 65 4.80 -17.66 8.18
CA TRP A 65 3.41 -17.28 7.92
C TRP A 65 2.52 -18.48 7.60
N SER A 66 3.06 -19.55 7.02
CA SER A 66 2.31 -20.76 6.71
C SER A 66 1.65 -21.45 7.91
N HIS A 67 2.08 -21.13 9.13
CA HIS A 67 1.54 -21.67 10.38
C HIS A 67 0.35 -20.88 10.94
N PHE A 68 0.06 -19.69 10.40
CA PHE A 68 -0.99 -18.81 10.89
C PHE A 68 -2.29 -18.97 10.11
N GLU A 69 -3.41 -18.58 10.71
CA GLU A 69 -4.75 -18.69 10.10
C GLU A 69 -4.84 -17.81 8.84
N HIS A 70 -4.42 -16.54 8.96
CA HIS A 70 -4.39 -15.57 7.86
C HIS A 70 -3.22 -14.60 8.02
N VAL A 71 -2.72 -14.10 6.89
CA VAL A 71 -1.72 -13.03 6.84
C VAL A 71 -2.21 -11.97 5.87
N ASN A 72 -2.44 -10.76 6.38
CA ASN A 72 -2.81 -9.59 5.58
C ASN A 72 -1.59 -8.69 5.43
N LEU A 73 -1.10 -8.54 4.22
CA LEU A 73 0.09 -7.77 3.90
C LEU A 73 -0.30 -6.52 3.10
N GLY A 74 -0.35 -5.37 3.78
CA GLY A 74 -0.49 -4.06 3.14
C GLY A 74 0.88 -3.58 2.66
N VAL A 75 1.06 -3.48 1.34
CA VAL A 75 2.32 -2.98 0.75
C VAL A 75 2.13 -1.55 0.29
N SER A 76 2.92 -0.65 0.87
CA SER A 76 2.83 0.79 0.60
C SER A 76 3.46 1.13 -0.74
N ILE A 77 2.64 1.41 -1.77
CA ILE A 77 3.04 1.76 -3.13
C ILE A 77 2.37 3.08 -3.51
N ASP A 78 3.14 4.16 -3.59
CA ASP A 78 2.64 5.49 -3.97
C ASP A 78 3.00 5.86 -5.42
N ALA A 79 3.80 5.06 -6.10
CA ALA A 79 4.10 5.13 -7.51
C ALA A 79 4.78 3.84 -8.00
N VAL A 80 4.93 3.70 -9.32
CA VAL A 80 5.61 2.59 -9.97
C VAL A 80 6.78 3.09 -10.83
N GLY A 81 7.74 2.21 -11.12
CA GLY A 81 8.92 2.54 -11.92
C GLY A 81 9.82 3.59 -11.26
N GLU A 82 10.43 4.42 -12.10
CA GLU A 82 11.35 5.47 -11.63
C GLU A 82 10.66 6.53 -10.76
N LYS A 83 9.34 6.76 -10.95
CA LYS A 83 8.56 7.65 -10.10
C LYS A 83 8.55 7.18 -8.63
N ALA A 84 8.55 5.86 -8.38
CA ALA A 84 8.62 5.29 -7.04
C ALA A 84 9.92 5.66 -6.34
N TYR A 85 11.05 5.67 -7.06
CA TYR A 85 12.33 6.09 -6.51
C TYR A 85 12.30 7.55 -6.04
N TYR A 86 11.66 8.43 -6.77
CA TYR A 86 11.53 9.84 -6.41
C TYR A 86 10.57 10.05 -5.23
N ILE A 87 9.36 9.48 -5.32
CA ILE A 87 8.28 9.72 -4.34
C ILE A 87 8.57 9.04 -3.00
N ARG A 88 9.11 7.81 -3.04
CA ARG A 88 9.47 7.01 -1.85
C ARG A 88 10.98 6.82 -1.71
N HIS A 89 11.74 7.89 -1.98
CA HIS A 89 13.21 7.83 -1.92
C HIS A 89 13.72 7.23 -0.59
N PRO A 90 14.71 6.30 -0.63
CA PRO A 90 15.48 5.78 -1.78
C PRO A 90 14.99 4.40 -2.27
N SER A 91 13.70 4.11 -2.26
CA SER A 91 13.15 2.81 -2.64
C SER A 91 13.36 2.50 -4.12
N LYS A 92 14.10 1.44 -4.44
CA LYS A 92 14.33 1.01 -5.82
C LYS A 92 13.17 0.14 -6.31
N TRP A 93 12.52 0.56 -7.39
CA TRP A 93 11.38 -0.15 -7.96
C TRP A 93 11.69 -1.60 -8.32
N SER A 94 12.85 -1.87 -8.93
CA SER A 94 13.26 -3.23 -9.30
C SER A 94 13.30 -4.22 -8.13
N VAL A 95 13.59 -3.72 -6.91
CA VAL A 95 13.56 -4.53 -5.69
C VAL A 95 12.12 -4.84 -5.28
N ILE A 96 11.25 -3.85 -5.33
CA ILE A 96 9.82 -3.99 -5.00
C ILE A 96 9.16 -4.98 -5.97
N GLU A 97 9.35 -4.78 -7.28
CA GLU A 97 8.81 -5.64 -8.33
C GLU A 97 9.29 -7.10 -8.19
N LYS A 98 10.59 -7.31 -7.92
CA LYS A 98 11.13 -8.64 -7.62
C LYS A 98 10.45 -9.28 -6.41
N ASN A 99 10.20 -8.52 -5.35
CA ASN A 99 9.53 -9.01 -4.15
C ASN A 99 8.06 -9.35 -4.41
N PHE A 100 7.35 -8.55 -5.22
CA PHE A 100 5.98 -8.89 -5.64
C PHE A 100 5.93 -10.16 -6.48
N ASN A 101 6.83 -10.33 -7.44
CA ASN A 101 6.93 -11.55 -8.23
C ASN A 101 7.18 -12.78 -7.34
N LYS A 102 8.06 -12.64 -6.33
CA LYS A 102 8.27 -13.69 -5.34
C LYS A 102 7.02 -13.98 -4.53
N LEU A 103 6.33 -12.96 -4.00
CA LEU A 103 5.08 -13.14 -3.27
C LEU A 103 4.05 -13.88 -4.12
N ARG A 104 3.87 -13.47 -5.38
CA ARG A 104 2.93 -14.11 -6.29
C ARG A 104 3.21 -15.61 -6.48
N GLU A 105 4.48 -16.00 -6.62
CA GLU A 105 4.83 -17.43 -6.72
C GLU A 105 4.62 -18.17 -5.40
N ARG A 106 5.04 -17.60 -4.29
CA ARG A 106 4.91 -18.22 -2.96
C ARG A 106 3.46 -18.31 -2.48
N CYS A 107 2.61 -17.36 -2.84
CA CYS A 107 1.19 -17.41 -2.51
C CYS A 107 0.44 -18.56 -3.20
N LYS A 108 0.99 -19.18 -4.23
CA LYS A 108 0.46 -20.44 -4.81
C LYS A 108 0.57 -21.61 -3.83
N GLU A 109 1.58 -21.59 -2.96
CA GLU A 109 1.84 -22.61 -1.95
C GLU A 109 1.20 -22.26 -0.60
N VAL A 110 1.24 -20.97 -0.24
CA VAL A 110 0.73 -20.42 1.03
C VAL A 110 -0.51 -19.58 0.74
N THR A 111 -1.66 -20.23 0.57
CA THR A 111 -2.87 -19.64 0.00
C THR A 111 -3.65 -18.69 0.93
N HIS A 112 -3.29 -18.61 2.21
CA HIS A 112 -3.95 -17.72 3.20
C HIS A 112 -3.23 -16.37 3.40
N ILE A 113 -2.33 -16.02 2.48
CA ILE A 113 -1.70 -14.69 2.44
C ILE A 113 -2.52 -13.78 1.53
N ASN A 114 -3.01 -12.68 2.08
CA ASN A 114 -3.69 -11.62 1.36
C ASN A 114 -2.72 -10.45 1.17
N VAL A 115 -2.53 -10.01 -0.06
CA VAL A 115 -1.68 -8.87 -0.40
C VAL A 115 -2.54 -7.75 -0.96
N GLN A 116 -2.41 -6.56 -0.39
CA GLN A 116 -3.10 -5.36 -0.85
C GLN A 116 -2.12 -4.20 -0.99
N LEU A 117 -2.25 -3.43 -2.06
CA LEU A 117 -1.53 -2.17 -2.18
C LEU A 117 -2.18 -1.13 -1.27
N HIS A 118 -1.37 -0.42 -0.51
CA HIS A 118 -1.76 0.77 0.23
C HIS A 118 -1.13 1.98 -0.44
N THR A 119 -1.96 2.87 -0.96
CA THR A 119 -1.51 4.05 -1.71
C THR A 119 -1.94 5.31 -0.98
N THR A 120 -0.98 6.16 -0.64
CA THR A 120 -1.27 7.49 -0.10
C THR A 120 -1.25 8.50 -1.25
N ILE A 121 -2.43 9.01 -1.58
CA ILE A 121 -2.61 9.99 -2.65
C ILE A 121 -2.16 11.37 -2.19
N SER A 122 -1.36 12.00 -3.02
CA SER A 122 -0.81 13.34 -2.84
C SER A 122 -0.69 14.08 -4.18
N ILE A 123 -0.28 15.34 -4.14
CA ILE A 123 0.07 16.10 -5.35
C ILE A 123 1.10 15.34 -6.22
N LEU A 124 2.00 14.59 -5.61
CA LEU A 124 3.09 13.92 -6.32
C LEU A 124 2.63 12.76 -7.21
N ASN A 125 1.51 12.10 -6.89
CA ASN A 125 1.12 10.87 -7.57
C ASN A 125 -0.29 10.85 -8.19
N ILE A 126 -1.15 11.81 -7.89
CA ILE A 126 -2.53 11.80 -8.39
C ILE A 126 -2.62 11.79 -9.92
N LEU A 127 -1.68 12.44 -10.62
CA LEU A 127 -1.60 12.46 -12.09
C LEU A 127 -1.09 11.14 -12.68
N ASN A 128 -0.66 10.18 -11.84
CA ASN A 128 -0.12 8.88 -12.25
C ASN A 128 -0.87 7.72 -11.55
N ILE A 129 -2.10 7.98 -11.10
CA ILE A 129 -2.86 6.98 -10.36
C ILE A 129 -3.13 5.72 -11.20
N GLY A 130 -3.34 5.86 -12.50
CA GLY A 130 -3.53 4.75 -13.43
C GLY A 130 -2.38 3.75 -13.41
N ASP A 131 -1.12 4.23 -13.36
CA ASP A 131 0.06 3.35 -13.30
C ASP A 131 0.02 2.38 -12.11
N ILE A 132 -0.53 2.83 -10.95
CA ILE A 132 -0.66 2.02 -9.74
C ILE A 132 -1.74 0.95 -9.91
N TYR A 133 -2.87 1.31 -10.53
CA TYR A 133 -3.94 0.37 -10.84
C TYR A 133 -3.50 -0.67 -11.88
N ASP A 134 -2.77 -0.26 -12.91
CA ASP A 134 -2.20 -1.16 -13.91
C ASP A 134 -1.22 -2.15 -13.28
N PHE A 135 -0.34 -1.68 -12.40
CA PHE A 135 0.55 -2.56 -11.66
C PHE A 135 -0.23 -3.52 -10.76
N SER A 136 -1.23 -3.04 -10.03
CA SER A 136 -2.08 -3.88 -9.19
C SER A 136 -2.78 -4.97 -10.01
N LYS A 137 -3.33 -4.60 -11.17
CA LYS A 137 -3.99 -5.52 -12.10
C LYS A 137 -3.02 -6.59 -12.63
N GLN A 138 -1.76 -6.22 -12.92
CA GLN A 138 -0.71 -7.17 -13.34
C GLN A 138 -0.33 -8.15 -12.22
N GLN A 139 -0.40 -7.72 -10.96
CA GLN A 139 -0.09 -8.56 -9.81
C GLN A 139 -1.29 -9.38 -9.33
N TYR A 140 -2.50 -9.02 -9.80
CA TYR A 140 -3.72 -9.68 -9.37
C TYR A 140 -3.66 -11.19 -9.56
N GLN A 141 -3.94 -11.91 -8.48
CA GLN A 141 -4.08 -13.35 -8.50
C GLN A 141 -5.02 -13.79 -7.38
N ARG A 142 -6.09 -14.49 -7.74
CA ARG A 142 -6.96 -15.17 -6.78
C ARG A 142 -6.48 -16.60 -6.57
N PHE A 143 -6.46 -17.00 -5.30
CA PHE A 143 -6.26 -18.38 -4.91
C PHE A 143 -7.62 -18.94 -4.47
N HIS A 144 -8.00 -20.10 -4.97
CA HIS A 144 -9.29 -20.75 -4.68
C HIS A 144 -9.28 -21.39 -3.27
N TYR A 145 -9.11 -20.56 -2.23
CA TYR A 145 -9.40 -20.97 -0.88
C TYR A 145 -10.67 -20.25 -0.43
N TRP A 146 -11.77 -21.01 -0.28
CA TRP A 146 -13.06 -20.51 0.15
C TRP A 146 -13.23 -20.78 1.66
N ASP A 147 -13.38 -19.74 2.47
CA ASP A 147 -13.82 -19.86 3.86
C ASP A 147 -15.34 -19.62 3.92
N GLU A 148 -16.11 -20.68 4.17
CA GLU A 148 -17.57 -20.63 4.28
C GLU A 148 -18.07 -19.63 5.35
N ARG A 149 -17.23 -19.36 6.38
CA ARG A 149 -17.57 -18.46 7.48
C ARG A 149 -17.51 -16.99 7.10
N GLN A 150 -16.66 -16.64 6.15
CA GLN A 150 -16.42 -15.24 5.76
C GLN A 150 -16.99 -14.85 4.39
N LYS A 151 -17.47 -15.82 3.62
CA LYS A 151 -18.01 -15.63 2.26
C LYS A 151 -17.06 -14.90 1.29
N HIS A 152 -15.77 -14.89 1.56
CA HIS A 152 -14.74 -14.27 0.74
C HIS A 152 -13.64 -15.27 0.40
N PRO A 153 -13.08 -15.23 -0.81
CA PRO A 153 -11.89 -16.02 -1.12
C PRO A 153 -10.72 -15.52 -0.25
N HIS A 154 -10.03 -16.43 0.43
CA HIS A 154 -8.81 -16.15 1.14
C HIS A 154 -7.60 -16.45 0.27
N GLY A 155 -6.54 -15.66 0.43
CA GLY A 155 -5.33 -15.80 -0.34
C GLY A 155 -5.46 -15.14 -1.72
N TYR A 156 -5.28 -13.82 -1.79
CA TYR A 156 -5.28 -13.09 -3.05
C TYR A 156 -4.32 -11.89 -3.00
N ILE A 157 -3.84 -11.52 -4.17
CA ILE A 157 -3.28 -10.19 -4.41
C ILE A 157 -4.44 -9.37 -4.98
N ASN A 158 -4.83 -8.34 -4.26
CA ASN A 158 -6.01 -7.56 -4.63
C ASN A 158 -5.73 -6.67 -5.85
N ILE A 159 -6.70 -6.61 -6.75
CA ILE A 159 -6.64 -5.75 -7.93
C ILE A 159 -6.79 -4.25 -7.59
N LEU A 160 -7.41 -3.94 -6.45
CA LEU A 160 -7.69 -2.55 -6.09
C LEU A 160 -6.78 -2.09 -4.95
N PRO A 161 -6.00 -1.01 -5.16
CA PRO A 161 -5.26 -0.40 -4.08
C PRO A 161 -6.22 0.19 -3.04
N HIS A 162 -5.86 0.05 -1.76
CA HIS A 162 -6.50 0.80 -0.69
C HIS A 162 -5.97 2.24 -0.71
N ILE A 163 -6.86 3.18 -0.97
CA ILE A 163 -6.50 4.59 -1.14
C ILE A 163 -6.64 5.33 0.18
N ASN A 164 -5.57 5.99 0.59
CA ASN A 164 -5.54 6.99 1.64
C ASN A 164 -5.22 8.36 1.02
N LEU A 165 -5.71 9.43 1.61
CA LEU A 165 -5.37 10.78 1.20
C LEU A 165 -4.37 11.37 2.20
N VAL A 166 -3.36 12.10 1.71
CA VAL A 166 -2.45 12.82 2.58
C VAL A 166 -3.12 14.06 3.17
N ASP A 167 -3.21 14.12 4.50
CA ASP A 167 -3.75 15.29 5.21
C ASP A 167 -2.64 16.22 5.72
N PHE A 168 -1.49 15.64 6.06
CA PHE A 168 -0.35 16.37 6.58
C PHE A 168 0.98 15.82 6.00
N PRO A 169 1.91 16.71 5.59
CA PRO A 169 1.78 18.17 5.55
C PRO A 169 0.77 18.67 4.51
N ARG A 170 0.02 19.73 4.85
CA ARG A 170 -1.10 20.25 4.04
C ARG A 170 -0.72 20.57 2.60
N PHE A 171 0.48 21.03 2.35
CA PHE A 171 0.95 21.38 1.01
C PHE A 171 1.11 20.17 0.06
N TYR A 172 1.00 18.93 0.52
CA TYR A 172 0.92 17.74 -0.34
C TYR A 172 -0.51 17.34 -0.69
N HIS A 173 -1.52 17.98 -0.09
CA HIS A 173 -2.91 17.62 -0.32
C HIS A 173 -3.38 18.05 -1.72
N ILE A 174 -4.05 17.15 -2.45
CA ILE A 174 -4.42 17.29 -3.88
C ILE A 174 -5.29 18.50 -4.18
N ARG A 175 -6.10 19.00 -3.23
CA ARG A 175 -6.94 20.19 -3.44
C ARG A 175 -6.13 21.45 -3.76
N HIS A 176 -4.84 21.48 -3.41
CA HIS A 176 -3.98 22.65 -3.65
C HIS A 176 -3.34 22.69 -5.03
N LEU A 177 -3.57 21.68 -5.88
CA LEU A 177 -3.16 21.69 -7.29
C LEU A 177 -3.71 22.91 -8.05
N PRO A 178 -2.95 23.48 -8.99
CA PRO A 178 -3.47 24.42 -9.98
C PRO A 178 -4.67 23.83 -10.74
N THR A 179 -5.59 24.70 -11.16
CA THR A 179 -6.86 24.29 -11.81
C THR A 179 -6.63 23.37 -13.02
N GLU A 180 -5.63 23.70 -13.84
CA GLU A 180 -5.28 22.87 -15.00
C GLU A 180 -4.89 21.45 -14.62
N LEU A 181 -4.05 21.30 -13.58
CA LEU A 181 -3.64 19.98 -13.07
C LEU A 181 -4.77 19.25 -12.39
N LYS A 182 -5.71 19.94 -11.74
CA LYS A 182 -6.94 19.35 -11.20
C LYS A 182 -7.76 18.71 -12.31
N HIS A 183 -7.99 19.41 -13.42
CA HIS A 183 -8.72 18.86 -14.57
C HIS A 183 -8.01 17.65 -15.18
N GLN A 184 -6.68 17.68 -15.29
CA GLN A 184 -5.91 16.53 -15.76
C GLN A 184 -6.06 15.35 -14.80
N ALA A 185 -5.96 15.57 -13.48
CA ALA A 185 -6.13 14.54 -12.48
C ALA A 185 -7.53 13.89 -12.53
N ILE A 186 -8.59 14.71 -12.67
CA ILE A 186 -9.97 14.22 -12.83
C ILE A 186 -10.09 13.32 -14.06
N LYS A 187 -9.53 13.72 -15.19
CA LYS A 187 -9.53 12.91 -16.41
C LYS A 187 -8.80 11.57 -16.19
N HIS A 188 -7.64 11.57 -15.51
CA HIS A 188 -6.92 10.33 -15.19
C HIS A 188 -7.74 9.42 -14.26
N ILE A 189 -8.41 9.98 -13.26
CA ILE A 189 -9.31 9.22 -12.37
C ILE A 189 -10.45 8.57 -13.17
N GLU A 190 -11.09 9.31 -14.09
CA GLU A 190 -12.19 8.80 -14.89
C GLU A 190 -11.75 7.67 -15.81
N LEU A 191 -10.62 7.84 -16.50
CA LEU A 191 -10.06 6.79 -17.35
C LEU A 191 -9.74 5.53 -16.55
N THR A 192 -9.06 5.68 -15.40
CA THR A 192 -8.73 4.54 -14.52
C THR A 192 -9.99 3.86 -13.98
N TYR A 193 -11.00 4.63 -13.59
CA TYR A 193 -12.29 4.11 -13.12
C TYR A 193 -12.97 3.25 -14.20
N ASP A 194 -13.07 3.77 -15.41
CA ASP A 194 -13.73 3.07 -16.53
C ASP A 194 -12.98 1.79 -16.94
N GLU A 195 -11.64 1.80 -16.92
CA GLU A 195 -10.81 0.64 -17.23
C GLU A 195 -10.93 -0.48 -16.18
N VAL A 196 -11.11 -0.12 -14.91
CA VAL A 196 -11.14 -1.08 -13.81
C VAL A 196 -12.56 -1.57 -13.52
N LYS A 197 -13.58 -0.74 -13.75
CA LYS A 197 -14.98 -1.06 -13.43
C LYS A 197 -15.46 -2.40 -14.00
N GLY A 198 -15.01 -2.76 -15.20
CA GLY A 198 -15.35 -4.04 -15.84
C GLY A 198 -14.73 -5.28 -15.19
N THR A 199 -13.77 -5.10 -14.26
CA THR A 199 -13.08 -6.18 -13.56
C THR A 199 -13.60 -6.42 -12.14
N ILE A 200 -14.56 -5.60 -11.69
CA ILE A 200 -15.14 -5.67 -10.35
C ILE A 200 -16.05 -6.89 -10.24
N GLU A 201 -15.89 -7.65 -9.17
CA GLU A 201 -16.65 -8.90 -8.96
C GLU A 201 -17.52 -8.87 -7.69
N ASN A 202 -17.32 -7.90 -6.79
CA ASN A 202 -18.05 -7.84 -5.52
C ASN A 202 -18.21 -6.40 -5.01
N ASP A 203 -19.13 -6.22 -4.05
CA ASP A 203 -19.47 -4.91 -3.48
C ASP A 203 -18.28 -4.23 -2.79
N TRP A 204 -17.38 -5.00 -2.15
CA TRP A 204 -16.20 -4.44 -1.50
C TRP A 204 -15.21 -3.84 -2.51
N GLU A 205 -15.00 -4.52 -3.64
CA GLU A 205 -14.19 -3.97 -4.74
C GLU A 205 -14.84 -2.71 -5.32
N LEU A 206 -16.16 -2.72 -5.48
CA LEU A 206 -16.91 -1.56 -5.95
C LEU A 206 -16.77 -0.36 -4.99
N ASP A 207 -16.85 -0.59 -3.70
CA ASP A 207 -16.67 0.46 -2.69
C ASP A 207 -15.27 1.06 -2.74
N ASN A 208 -14.23 0.22 -2.92
CA ASN A 208 -12.85 0.71 -3.09
C ASN A 208 -12.69 1.52 -4.37
N LEU A 209 -13.29 1.07 -5.48
CA LEU A 209 -13.28 1.85 -6.73
C LEU A 209 -14.03 3.18 -6.59
N ASN A 210 -15.15 3.20 -5.87
CA ASN A 210 -15.89 4.42 -5.57
C ASN A 210 -15.06 5.42 -4.73
N ASN A 211 -14.15 4.96 -3.88
CA ASN A 211 -13.21 5.84 -3.17
C ASN A 211 -12.28 6.59 -4.13
N LEU A 212 -11.86 5.96 -5.23
CA LEU A 212 -11.14 6.67 -6.29
C LEU A 212 -11.98 7.81 -6.89
N SER A 213 -13.26 7.55 -7.17
CA SER A 213 -14.16 8.58 -7.71
C SER A 213 -14.36 9.78 -6.77
N LYS A 214 -14.39 9.56 -5.44
CA LYS A 214 -14.52 10.64 -4.43
C LYS A 214 -13.36 11.64 -4.45
N LEU A 215 -12.20 11.25 -4.96
CA LEU A 215 -11.07 12.18 -5.10
C LEU A 215 -11.38 13.34 -6.05
N LYS A 216 -12.34 13.17 -6.96
CA LYS A 216 -12.78 14.25 -7.87
C LYS A 216 -13.44 15.40 -7.10
N ASP A 217 -14.26 15.08 -6.11
CA ASP A 217 -14.92 16.09 -5.28
C ASP A 217 -13.89 16.89 -4.49
N ILE A 218 -12.88 16.19 -3.94
CA ILE A 218 -11.77 16.81 -3.20
C ILE A 218 -10.91 17.72 -4.11
N LEU A 219 -10.67 17.30 -5.36
CA LEU A 219 -9.98 18.14 -6.34
C LEU A 219 -10.74 19.42 -6.67
N MET A 220 -12.07 19.40 -6.58
CA MET A 220 -12.91 20.58 -6.84
C MET A 220 -13.01 21.55 -5.66
N GLU A 221 -12.52 21.17 -4.47
CA GLU A 221 -12.43 22.08 -3.33
C GLU A 221 -11.53 23.28 -3.61
N ASP A 222 -11.77 24.38 -2.85
CA ASP A 222 -10.96 25.59 -2.93
C ASP A 222 -9.49 25.32 -2.57
N ARG A 223 -8.61 25.84 -3.39
CA ARG A 223 -7.17 25.76 -3.15
C ARG A 223 -6.69 26.92 -2.29
N ASP A 224 -5.66 26.64 -1.48
CA ASP A 224 -4.82 27.67 -0.86
C ASP A 224 -3.58 27.83 -1.75
N PRO A 225 -3.38 28.99 -2.43
CA PRO A 225 -2.22 29.24 -3.27
C PRO A 225 -0.91 29.13 -2.51
N HIS A 226 -0.89 29.54 -1.23
CA HIS A 226 0.30 29.45 -0.39
C HIS A 226 0.78 28.01 -0.18
N CYS A 227 -0.16 27.04 -0.08
CA CYS A 227 0.20 25.63 -0.01
C CYS A 227 0.89 25.13 -1.29
N TRP A 228 0.47 25.63 -2.46
CA TRP A 228 1.14 25.27 -3.72
C TRP A 228 2.57 25.86 -3.78
N ASP A 229 2.74 27.11 -3.42
CA ASP A 229 4.07 27.74 -3.38
C ASP A 229 5.00 27.01 -2.40
N GLN A 230 4.48 26.66 -1.22
CA GLN A 230 5.21 25.87 -0.23
C GLN A 230 5.57 24.47 -0.76
N PHE A 231 4.68 23.81 -1.51
CA PHE A 231 4.96 22.54 -2.16
C PHE A 231 6.15 22.67 -3.14
N LEU A 232 6.17 23.72 -3.97
CA LEU A 232 7.25 23.98 -4.91
C LEU A 232 8.59 24.24 -4.19
N ASP A 233 8.56 25.03 -3.13
CA ASP A 233 9.77 25.34 -2.35
C ASP A 233 10.35 24.10 -1.67
N VAL A 234 9.48 23.28 -1.05
CA VAL A 234 9.91 22.01 -0.42
C VAL A 234 10.43 21.05 -1.48
N THR A 235 9.81 21.00 -2.67
CA THR A 235 10.26 20.15 -3.78
C THR A 235 11.65 20.55 -4.22
N ARG A 236 11.91 21.85 -4.49
CA ARG A 236 13.26 22.38 -4.85
C ARG A 236 14.30 22.07 -3.79
N ALA A 237 13.95 22.26 -2.51
CA ALA A 237 14.85 21.97 -1.39
C ALA A 237 15.18 20.47 -1.30
N SER A 238 14.18 19.61 -1.48
CA SER A 238 14.34 18.16 -1.47
C SER A 238 15.19 17.67 -2.64
N ASP A 239 14.97 18.18 -3.84
CA ASP A 239 15.75 17.86 -5.04
C ASP A 239 17.23 18.20 -4.83
N LYS A 240 17.49 19.42 -4.35
CA LYS A 240 18.86 19.85 -4.02
C LYS A 240 19.50 18.93 -2.97
N PHE A 241 18.78 18.59 -1.91
CA PHE A 241 19.30 17.73 -0.84
C PHE A 241 19.58 16.30 -1.33
N ARG A 242 18.72 15.74 -2.18
CA ARG A 242 18.81 14.38 -2.69
C ARG A 242 19.68 14.28 -3.95
N ASN A 243 20.09 15.39 -4.53
CA ASN A 243 20.74 15.49 -5.85
C ASN A 243 19.88 14.83 -6.94
N LEU A 244 18.58 15.17 -6.94
CA LEU A 244 17.58 14.73 -7.90
C LEU A 244 16.96 15.95 -8.59
N ASP A 245 16.19 15.69 -9.64
CA ASP A 245 15.37 16.68 -10.34
C ASP A 245 13.96 16.11 -10.52
N CYS A 246 12.95 16.73 -9.90
CA CYS A 246 11.58 16.27 -10.01
C CYS A 246 11.09 16.16 -11.46
N ARG A 247 11.63 16.97 -12.39
CA ARG A 247 11.24 16.99 -13.81
C ARG A 247 11.62 15.72 -14.56
N ASP A 248 12.59 14.96 -14.06
CA ASP A 248 12.98 13.66 -14.63
C ASP A 248 11.97 12.56 -14.28
N TYR A 249 11.34 12.65 -13.11
CA TYR A 249 10.41 11.65 -12.58
C TYR A 249 8.94 12.03 -12.78
N LEU A 250 8.63 13.33 -12.72
CA LEU A 250 7.29 13.90 -12.81
C LEU A 250 7.27 14.94 -13.94
N PRO A 251 7.13 14.53 -15.22
CA PRO A 251 7.26 15.43 -16.39
C PRO A 251 6.31 16.64 -16.34
N TRP A 252 5.17 16.53 -15.67
CA TRP A 252 4.21 17.62 -15.51
C TRP A 252 4.77 18.78 -14.65
N MET A 253 5.81 18.54 -13.84
CA MET A 253 6.49 19.57 -13.04
C MET A 253 7.30 20.55 -13.88
N ARG A 254 7.63 20.24 -15.14
CA ARG A 254 8.48 21.09 -16.00
C ARG A 254 7.98 22.51 -16.20
N ASN A 255 6.68 22.74 -16.04
CA ASN A 255 6.07 24.05 -16.18
C ASN A 255 6.03 24.84 -14.86
N TYR A 256 6.49 24.27 -13.74
CA TYR A 256 6.33 24.85 -12.40
C TYR A 256 7.64 24.97 -11.61
N VAL A 257 8.67 24.21 -11.97
CA VAL A 257 9.96 24.16 -11.24
C VAL A 257 11.12 24.48 -12.20
#